data_bb9f2b381eae9500a634f56ff8b6726f
#
_entry.id   bb9f2b381eae9500a634f56ff8b6726f
#
_cell.length_a   1.000
_cell.length_b   1.000
_cell.length_c   1.000
_cell.angle_alpha   90.00
_cell.angle_beta   90.00
_cell.angle_gamma   90.00
#
_symmetry.space_group_name_H-M   'P 1'
#
loop_
_entity.id
_entity.type
_entity.pdbx_description
1 polymer ?
#
loop_
_entity_poly.entity_id
_entity_poly.type
_entity_poly.pdbx_seq_one_letter_code
_entity_poly.pdbx_strand_id
1 'polypeptide(L)'
;MTKQKSIIHHFITGSSSKWLFIFPSAFLLALFALPLVALISRSFSNDFFNHAFSEQALKALRLSLVTSSITTGIAGIFGTPLAYMLARWKFKSKSWIELIIDLPIVLPPSVAGLALLIAFGRQGLFGSALSILGISLPFTTAAVVLAQIFVAAPLYVRSARIGFTEIDMQLEEAAHVEGANHWQLFYEVMFPLAGRALLSGAILTWTRALGEFGATILFAGNLEGVTQTMPMAIYLGFERNLGIALALSVVLIFVSVILLTLTRKLEKQEEH
;
A
#
# COMPACT_ATOMS: atom_id res chain seq x y z
N MET A 1 33.08 -35.95 -7.21
CA MET A 1 31.99 -35.00 -6.91
C MET A 1 30.85 -35.55 -6.02
N THR A 2 30.83 -36.85 -5.71
CA THR A 2 29.72 -37.50 -4.97
C THR A 2 29.86 -37.46 -3.44
N LYS A 3 31.06 -37.33 -2.88
CA LYS A 3 31.29 -37.31 -1.41
C LYS A 3 30.93 -35.97 -0.75
N GLN A 4 30.99 -34.87 -1.48
CA GLN A 4 30.71 -33.52 -0.95
C GLN A 4 29.22 -33.24 -0.80
N LYS A 5 28.36 -33.84 -1.64
CA LYS A 5 26.88 -33.75 -1.52
C LYS A 5 26.34 -34.52 -0.32
N SER A 6 26.98 -35.64 0.09
CA SER A 6 26.59 -36.45 1.24
C SER A 6 26.84 -35.73 2.58
N ILE A 7 27.90 -34.95 2.68
CA ILE A 7 28.25 -34.23 3.92
C ILE A 7 27.29 -33.06 4.16
N ILE A 8 26.91 -32.34 3.12
CA ILE A 8 25.96 -31.22 3.22
C ILE A 8 24.57 -31.74 3.61
N HIS A 9 24.14 -32.89 3.07
CA HIS A 9 22.83 -33.48 3.42
C HIS A 9 22.79 -33.97 4.87
N HIS A 10 23.87 -34.42 5.44
CA HIS A 10 23.93 -34.91 6.83
C HIS A 10 23.98 -33.78 7.85
N PHE A 11 24.51 -32.58 7.49
CA PHE A 11 24.50 -31.40 8.35
C PHE A 11 23.11 -30.78 8.47
N ILE A 12 22.25 -30.91 7.45
CA ILE A 12 20.90 -30.32 7.44
C ILE A 12 19.88 -31.19 8.17
N THR A 13 20.13 -32.50 8.34
CA THR A 13 19.19 -33.46 8.94
C THR A 13 19.43 -33.77 10.41
N GLY A 14 20.49 -33.24 11.01
CA GLY A 14 20.79 -33.37 12.44
C GLY A 14 19.75 -32.63 13.29
N SER A 15 19.17 -33.28 14.31
CA SER A 15 18.18 -32.71 15.24
C SER A 15 18.66 -31.36 15.83
N SER A 16 19.94 -31.21 16.12
CA SER A 16 20.56 -29.98 16.65
C SER A 16 20.55 -28.82 15.66
N SER A 17 20.61 -29.06 14.34
CA SER A 17 20.58 -28.04 13.30
C SER A 17 19.20 -27.40 13.14
N LYS A 18 18.13 -28.13 13.43
CA LYS A 18 16.75 -27.62 13.33
C LYS A 18 16.47 -26.53 14.37
N TRP A 19 17.03 -26.65 15.57
CA TRP A 19 16.84 -25.66 16.64
C TRP A 19 17.44 -24.30 16.29
N LEU A 20 18.50 -24.28 15.49
CA LEU A 20 19.12 -23.04 15.00
C LEU A 20 18.16 -22.20 14.15
N PHE A 21 17.24 -22.84 13.44
CA PHE A 21 16.22 -22.16 12.63
C PHE A 21 14.89 -21.99 13.39
N ILE A 22 14.48 -22.98 14.19
CA ILE A 22 13.21 -22.95 14.91
C ILE A 22 13.16 -21.82 15.92
N PHE A 23 14.23 -21.65 16.73
CA PHE A 23 14.22 -20.65 17.79
C PHE A 23 14.08 -19.21 17.28
N PRO A 24 14.92 -18.71 16.34
CA PRO A 24 14.76 -17.37 15.81
C PRO A 24 13.42 -17.18 15.05
N SER A 25 12.96 -18.23 14.34
CA SER A 25 11.65 -18.17 13.65
C SER A 25 10.50 -18.10 14.65
N ALA A 26 10.51 -18.91 15.71
CA ALA A 26 9.50 -18.87 16.76
C ALA A 26 9.50 -17.53 17.52
N PHE A 27 10.68 -17.00 17.81
CA PHE A 27 10.82 -15.68 18.43
C PHE A 27 10.19 -14.58 17.56
N LEU A 28 10.50 -14.56 16.28
CA LEU A 28 9.95 -13.56 15.36
C LEU A 28 8.43 -13.70 15.18
N LEU A 29 7.93 -14.94 15.07
CA LEU A 29 6.50 -15.21 15.01
C LEU A 29 5.80 -14.78 16.31
N ALA A 30 6.38 -15.06 17.45
CA ALA A 30 5.85 -14.61 18.74
C ALA A 30 5.83 -13.07 18.84
N LEU A 31 6.90 -12.39 18.38
CA LEU A 31 6.98 -10.94 18.35
C LEU A 31 5.85 -10.33 17.48
N PHE A 32 5.49 -10.95 16.38
CA PHE A 32 4.35 -10.49 15.55
C PHE A 32 2.99 -10.85 16.15
N ALA A 33 2.85 -12.03 16.75
CA ALA A 33 1.57 -12.51 17.24
C ALA A 33 1.17 -11.90 18.60
N LEU A 34 2.12 -11.78 19.54
CA LEU A 34 1.84 -11.34 20.91
C LEU A 34 1.16 -9.97 21.00
N PRO A 35 1.62 -8.90 20.30
CA PRO A 35 0.96 -7.60 20.34
C PRO A 35 -0.48 -7.65 19.80
N LEU A 36 -0.71 -8.43 18.74
CA LEU A 36 -2.05 -8.58 18.15
C LEU A 36 -2.99 -9.33 19.08
N VAL A 37 -2.52 -10.43 19.68
CA VAL A 37 -3.28 -11.18 20.68
C VAL A 37 -3.58 -10.32 21.91
N ALA A 38 -2.60 -9.58 22.40
CA ALA A 38 -2.78 -8.68 23.55
C ALA A 38 -3.81 -7.57 23.24
N LEU A 39 -3.76 -6.97 22.05
CA LEU A 39 -4.71 -5.96 21.63
C LEU A 39 -6.13 -6.54 21.54
N ILE A 40 -6.29 -7.68 20.87
CA ILE A 40 -7.59 -8.35 20.73
C ILE A 40 -8.13 -8.75 22.11
N SER A 41 -7.32 -9.37 22.96
CA SER A 41 -7.78 -9.83 24.29
C SER A 41 -8.24 -8.69 25.20
N ARG A 42 -7.59 -7.51 25.08
CA ARG A 42 -7.96 -6.31 25.87
C ARG A 42 -9.13 -5.53 25.28
N SER A 43 -9.51 -5.77 24.04
CA SER A 43 -10.57 -5.02 23.37
C SER A 43 -11.97 -5.45 23.78
N PHE A 44 -12.15 -6.71 24.19
CA PHE A 44 -13.45 -7.24 24.58
C PHE A 44 -13.87 -6.74 25.95
N SER A 45 -14.45 -5.54 25.98
CA SER A 45 -15.13 -4.94 27.12
C SER A 45 -16.64 -4.91 26.89
N ASN A 46 -17.43 -4.61 27.92
CA ASN A 46 -18.89 -4.51 27.80
C ASN A 46 -19.33 -3.49 26.74
N ASP A 47 -18.51 -2.46 26.49
CA ASP A 47 -18.80 -1.39 25.54
C ASP A 47 -18.16 -1.60 24.15
N PHE A 48 -17.51 -2.75 23.92
CA PHE A 48 -16.82 -3.02 22.63
C PHE A 48 -17.73 -2.78 21.43
N PHE A 49 -18.91 -3.38 21.42
CA PHE A 49 -19.83 -3.25 20.28
C PHE A 49 -20.36 -1.82 20.11
N ASN A 50 -20.61 -1.11 21.21
CA ASN A 50 -21.03 0.29 21.17
C ASN A 50 -19.97 1.18 20.51
N HIS A 51 -18.70 0.96 20.82
CA HIS A 51 -17.59 1.69 20.21
C HIS A 51 -17.32 1.24 18.78
N ALA A 52 -17.29 -0.06 18.48
CA ALA A 52 -16.99 -0.62 17.17
C ALA A 52 -18.03 -0.22 16.09
N PHE A 53 -19.30 -0.10 16.48
CA PHE A 53 -20.40 0.27 15.59
C PHE A 53 -20.93 1.68 15.84
N SER A 54 -20.16 2.53 16.50
CA SER A 54 -20.51 3.95 16.63
C SER A 54 -20.56 4.63 15.27
N GLU A 55 -21.35 5.68 15.16
CA GLU A 55 -21.46 6.47 13.92
C GLU A 55 -20.09 7.00 13.46
N GLN A 56 -19.25 7.44 14.41
CA GLN A 56 -17.89 7.89 14.13
C GLN A 56 -17.04 6.75 13.54
N ALA A 57 -17.10 5.53 14.11
CA ALA A 57 -16.37 4.37 13.63
C ALA A 57 -16.76 4.01 12.19
N LEU A 58 -18.06 3.97 11.91
CA LEU A 58 -18.57 3.63 10.57
C LEU A 58 -18.22 4.69 9.53
N LYS A 59 -18.30 5.98 9.88
CA LYS A 59 -17.85 7.08 9.01
C LYS A 59 -16.36 6.97 8.69
N ALA A 60 -15.52 6.75 9.71
CA ALA A 60 -14.07 6.62 9.54
C ALA A 60 -13.71 5.39 8.71
N LEU A 61 -14.37 4.25 8.93
CA LEU A 61 -14.17 3.03 8.15
C LEU A 61 -14.56 3.25 6.67
N ARG A 62 -15.75 3.79 6.44
CA ARG A 62 -16.20 4.09 5.07
C ARG A 62 -15.25 5.04 4.36
N LEU A 63 -14.82 6.11 5.04
CA LEU A 63 -13.88 7.07 4.46
C LEU A 63 -12.55 6.39 4.11
N SER A 64 -11.98 5.58 5.02
CA SER A 64 -10.74 4.86 4.77
C SER A 64 -10.84 3.92 3.57
N LEU A 65 -11.92 3.15 3.47
CA LEU A 65 -12.13 2.21 2.35
C LEU A 65 -12.31 2.96 1.02
N VAL A 66 -13.10 4.02 1.01
CA VAL A 66 -13.34 4.81 -0.20
C VAL A 66 -12.07 5.51 -0.66
N THR A 67 -11.37 6.21 0.23
CA THR A 67 -10.17 6.97 -0.14
C THR A 67 -9.03 6.06 -0.57
N SER A 68 -8.79 4.94 0.13
CA SER A 68 -7.76 3.97 -0.27
C SER A 68 -8.07 3.30 -1.62
N SER A 69 -9.35 3.03 -1.91
CA SER A 69 -9.77 2.48 -3.21
C SER A 69 -9.60 3.49 -4.34
N ILE A 70 -9.98 4.75 -4.12
CA ILE A 70 -9.74 5.84 -5.09
C ILE A 70 -8.25 6.02 -5.33
N THR A 71 -7.45 6.05 -4.28
CA THR A 71 -5.98 6.15 -4.35
C THR A 71 -5.39 5.02 -5.20
N THR A 72 -5.82 3.79 -4.96
CA THR A 72 -5.35 2.62 -5.71
C THR A 72 -5.77 2.69 -7.17
N GLY A 73 -7.02 3.09 -7.45
CA GLY A 73 -7.49 3.31 -8.81
C GLY A 73 -6.67 4.35 -9.57
N ILE A 74 -6.39 5.50 -8.93
CA ILE A 74 -5.55 6.56 -9.51
C ILE A 74 -4.12 6.06 -9.73
N ALA A 75 -3.54 5.35 -8.75
CA ALA A 75 -2.22 4.74 -8.88
C ALA A 75 -2.18 3.73 -10.03
N GLY A 76 -3.24 2.93 -10.23
CA GLY A 76 -3.38 2.02 -11.37
C GLY A 76 -3.41 2.76 -12.71
N ILE A 77 -4.27 3.76 -12.84
CA ILE A 77 -4.48 4.47 -14.10
C ILE A 77 -3.20 5.23 -14.53
N PHE A 78 -2.58 5.97 -13.63
CA PHE A 78 -1.40 6.79 -13.94
C PHE A 78 -0.08 6.04 -13.73
N GLY A 79 -0.02 5.12 -12.78
CA GLY A 79 1.17 4.35 -12.45
C GLY A 79 1.48 3.27 -13.49
N THR A 80 0.48 2.65 -14.11
CA THR A 80 0.70 1.60 -15.13
C THR A 80 1.47 2.12 -16.34
N PRO A 81 1.05 3.20 -17.04
CA PRO A 81 1.82 3.72 -18.16
C PRO A 81 3.20 4.24 -17.74
N LEU A 82 3.33 4.84 -16.54
CA LEU A 82 4.61 5.26 -16.00
C LEU A 82 5.55 4.07 -15.76
N ALA A 83 5.04 3.00 -15.17
CA ALA A 83 5.78 1.76 -14.90
C ALA A 83 6.24 1.10 -16.22
N TYR A 84 5.35 1.02 -17.23
CA TYR A 84 5.67 0.49 -18.53
C TYR A 84 6.78 1.31 -19.22
N MET A 85 6.67 2.64 -19.21
CA MET A 85 7.69 3.54 -19.74
C MET A 85 9.04 3.31 -19.03
N LEU A 86 9.05 3.20 -17.72
CA LEU A 86 10.26 2.93 -16.93
C LEU A 86 10.82 1.52 -17.16
N ALA A 87 9.98 0.53 -17.47
CA ALA A 87 10.44 -0.82 -17.76
C ALA A 87 11.11 -0.92 -19.15
N ARG A 88 10.50 -0.33 -20.16
CA ARG A 88 10.82 -0.61 -21.57
C ARG A 88 11.62 0.48 -22.29
N TRP A 89 11.49 1.74 -21.87
CA TRP A 89 12.15 2.84 -22.59
C TRP A 89 13.53 3.14 -22.01
N LYS A 90 14.45 3.48 -22.90
CA LYS A 90 15.80 3.94 -22.57
C LYS A 90 15.89 5.45 -22.78
N PHE A 91 16.02 6.22 -21.69
CA PHE A 91 16.19 7.67 -21.74
C PHE A 91 17.10 8.16 -20.59
N LYS A 92 17.76 9.31 -20.81
CA LYS A 92 18.81 9.79 -19.89
C LYS A 92 18.33 10.12 -18.47
N SER A 93 17.08 10.55 -18.32
CA SER A 93 16.53 10.97 -17.02
C SER A 93 15.84 9.83 -16.23
N LYS A 94 15.90 8.58 -16.70
CA LYS A 94 15.23 7.44 -16.09
C LYS A 94 15.56 7.29 -14.60
N SER A 95 16.85 7.29 -14.26
CA SER A 95 17.30 7.13 -12.86
C SER A 95 16.82 8.26 -11.94
N TRP A 96 16.71 9.48 -12.46
CA TRP A 96 16.16 10.60 -11.68
C TRP A 96 14.66 10.47 -11.43
N ILE A 97 13.91 9.99 -12.42
CA ILE A 97 12.46 9.73 -12.25
C ILE A 97 12.25 8.60 -11.24
N GLU A 98 13.02 7.50 -11.33
CA GLU A 98 13.00 6.42 -10.37
C GLU A 98 13.29 6.92 -8.95
N LEU A 99 14.31 7.76 -8.78
CA LEU A 99 14.63 8.36 -7.49
C LEU A 99 13.48 9.21 -6.94
N ILE A 100 12.85 10.05 -7.78
CA ILE A 100 11.71 10.89 -7.37
C ILE A 100 10.52 10.04 -6.94
N ILE A 101 10.25 8.93 -7.66
CA ILE A 101 9.16 8.01 -7.33
C ILE A 101 9.45 7.27 -6.01
N ASP A 102 10.69 6.84 -5.79
CA ASP A 102 11.06 6.06 -4.61
C ASP A 102 11.23 6.94 -3.34
N LEU A 103 11.46 8.24 -3.50
CA LEU A 103 11.70 9.16 -2.39
C LEU A 103 10.58 9.15 -1.33
N PRO A 104 9.28 9.19 -1.69
CA PRO A 104 8.18 9.14 -0.70
C PRO A 104 8.14 7.86 0.14
N ILE A 105 8.71 6.74 -0.33
CA ILE A 105 8.76 5.48 0.44
C ILE A 105 9.71 5.62 1.64
N VAL A 106 10.78 6.39 1.47
CA VAL A 106 11.85 6.54 2.47
C VAL A 106 11.56 7.72 3.42
N LEU A 107 10.79 8.71 2.96
CA LEU A 107 10.49 9.89 3.77
C LEU A 107 9.65 9.52 5.00
N PRO A 108 9.96 10.09 6.18
CA PRO A 108 9.05 10.05 7.31
C PRO A 108 7.67 10.58 6.91
N PRO A 109 6.56 9.92 7.29
CA PRO A 109 5.21 10.35 6.90
C PRO A 109 4.88 11.81 7.26
N SER A 110 5.42 12.31 8.36
CA SER A 110 5.28 13.72 8.77
C SER A 110 5.96 14.68 7.78
N VAL A 111 7.14 14.31 7.26
CA VAL A 111 7.84 15.12 6.25
C VAL A 111 7.06 15.12 4.95
N ALA A 112 6.48 13.97 4.56
CA ALA A 112 5.62 13.86 3.39
C ALA A 112 4.40 14.79 3.50
N GLY A 113 3.72 14.79 4.66
CA GLY A 113 2.58 15.68 4.93
C GLY A 113 2.92 17.15 4.90
N LEU A 114 4.07 17.50 5.50
CA LEU A 114 4.58 18.89 5.46
C LEU A 114 4.93 19.33 4.04
N ALA A 115 5.58 18.48 3.25
CA ALA A 115 5.89 18.77 1.86
C ALA A 115 4.62 19.01 1.03
N LEU A 116 3.57 18.20 1.23
CA LEU A 116 2.26 18.39 0.58
C LEU A 116 1.61 19.71 1.04
N LEU A 117 1.71 20.06 2.31
CA LEU A 117 1.17 21.31 2.82
C LEU A 117 1.90 22.53 2.25
N ILE A 118 3.22 22.47 2.12
CA ILE A 118 4.03 23.54 1.50
C ILE A 118 3.74 23.63 -0.01
N ALA A 119 3.51 22.52 -0.68
CA ALA A 119 3.20 22.52 -2.11
C ALA A 119 1.75 22.99 -2.40
N PHE A 120 0.77 22.41 -1.74
CA PHE A 120 -0.65 22.56 -2.08
C PHE A 120 -1.50 23.25 -1.01
N GLY A 121 -0.90 23.68 0.10
CA GLY A 121 -1.56 24.49 1.12
C GLY A 121 -2.02 25.85 0.58
N ARG A 122 -2.92 26.53 1.28
CA ARG A 122 -3.45 27.84 0.86
C ARG A 122 -2.34 28.87 0.59
N GLN A 123 -1.27 28.85 1.37
CA GLN A 123 -0.08 29.71 1.22
C GLN A 123 1.11 28.93 0.58
N GLY A 124 0.84 27.77 0.01
CA GLY A 124 1.85 26.92 -0.62
C GLY A 124 2.17 27.37 -2.05
N LEU A 125 3.16 26.71 -2.66
CA LEU A 125 3.66 27.03 -4.01
C LEU A 125 2.54 27.08 -5.07
N PHE A 126 1.58 26.16 -5.00
CA PHE A 126 0.43 26.10 -5.92
C PHE A 126 -0.86 26.66 -5.32
N GLY A 127 -0.83 27.18 -4.07
CA GLY A 127 -2.01 27.62 -3.33
C GLY A 127 -2.74 28.75 -4.02
N SER A 128 -2.04 29.78 -4.51
CA SER A 128 -2.63 30.89 -5.25
C SER A 128 -3.26 30.45 -6.57
N ALA A 129 -2.60 29.59 -7.35
CA ALA A 129 -3.12 29.07 -8.59
C ALA A 129 -4.39 28.21 -8.38
N LEU A 130 -4.40 27.38 -7.35
CA LEU A 130 -5.57 26.57 -6.97
C LEU A 130 -6.73 27.45 -6.49
N SER A 131 -6.44 28.52 -5.73
CA SER A 131 -7.48 29.45 -5.23
C SER A 131 -8.18 30.23 -6.36
N ILE A 132 -7.46 30.57 -7.43
CA ILE A 132 -8.04 31.19 -8.64
C ILE A 132 -9.06 30.24 -9.30
N LEU A 133 -8.79 28.93 -9.25
CA LEU A 133 -9.71 27.88 -9.75
C LEU A 133 -10.82 27.52 -8.74
N GLY A 134 -10.90 28.21 -7.61
CA GLY A 134 -11.86 27.92 -6.54
C GLY A 134 -11.57 26.61 -5.78
N ILE A 135 -10.36 26.05 -5.91
CA ILE A 135 -9.96 24.79 -5.29
C ILE A 135 -9.16 25.06 -4.01
N SER A 136 -9.63 24.49 -2.88
CA SER A 136 -8.89 24.47 -1.63
C SER A 136 -8.70 22.99 -1.23
N LEU A 137 -7.48 22.48 -1.29
CA LEU A 137 -7.16 21.09 -0.96
C LEU A 137 -7.11 20.81 0.54
N PRO A 138 -6.40 21.57 1.39
CA PRO A 138 -6.28 21.28 2.80
C PRO A 138 -7.64 21.09 3.47
N PHE A 139 -7.73 20.14 4.40
CA PHE A 139 -8.94 19.82 5.16
C PHE A 139 -10.11 19.26 4.32
N THR A 140 -9.80 18.62 3.20
CA THR A 140 -10.80 17.97 2.33
C THR A 140 -10.49 16.48 2.18
N THR A 141 -11.50 15.69 1.76
CA THR A 141 -11.30 14.27 1.37
C THR A 141 -10.31 14.13 0.21
N ALA A 142 -10.27 15.12 -0.70
CA ALA A 142 -9.26 15.14 -1.78
C ALA A 142 -7.83 15.24 -1.25
N ALA A 143 -7.60 15.99 -0.16
CA ALA A 143 -6.30 16.03 0.49
C ALA A 143 -5.91 14.68 1.12
N VAL A 144 -6.88 13.93 1.67
CA VAL A 144 -6.64 12.56 2.15
C VAL A 144 -6.16 11.67 1.00
N VAL A 145 -6.88 11.68 -0.12
CA VAL A 145 -6.52 10.89 -1.32
C VAL A 145 -5.14 11.30 -1.84
N LEU A 146 -4.84 12.59 -1.92
CA LEU A 146 -3.55 13.08 -2.40
C LEU A 146 -2.39 12.67 -1.48
N ALA A 147 -2.59 12.73 -0.16
CA ALA A 147 -1.61 12.24 0.82
C ALA A 147 -1.37 10.73 0.66
N GLN A 148 -2.44 9.96 0.51
CA GLN A 148 -2.36 8.51 0.27
C GLN A 148 -1.65 8.19 -1.06
N ILE A 149 -1.96 8.90 -2.16
CA ILE A 149 -1.28 8.73 -3.46
C ILE A 149 0.22 8.98 -3.29
N PHE A 150 0.60 10.11 -2.68
CA PHE A 150 2.00 10.47 -2.52
C PHE A 150 2.81 9.38 -1.81
N VAL A 151 2.25 8.77 -0.77
CA VAL A 151 2.95 7.78 0.06
C VAL A 151 2.81 6.34 -0.48
N ALA A 152 1.69 6.00 -1.13
CA ALA A 152 1.37 4.62 -1.48
C ALA A 152 1.54 4.29 -2.97
N ALA A 153 1.29 5.24 -3.89
CA ALA A 153 1.39 5.00 -5.32
C ALA A 153 2.79 4.53 -5.80
N PRO A 154 3.91 4.95 -5.19
CA PRO A 154 5.22 4.42 -5.54
C PRO A 154 5.32 2.90 -5.46
N LEU A 155 4.62 2.27 -4.51
CA LEU A 155 4.59 0.80 -4.38
C LEU A 155 3.95 0.13 -5.59
N TYR A 156 2.87 0.72 -6.12
CA TYR A 156 2.24 0.27 -7.35
C TYR A 156 3.20 0.35 -8.53
N VAL A 157 3.78 1.54 -8.74
CA VAL A 157 4.69 1.78 -9.87
C VAL A 157 5.88 0.82 -9.84
N ARG A 158 6.44 0.57 -8.65
CA ARG A 158 7.56 -0.35 -8.46
C ARG A 158 7.18 -1.80 -8.80
N SER A 159 6.05 -2.29 -8.27
CA SER A 159 5.55 -3.63 -8.56
C SER A 159 5.23 -3.82 -10.04
N ALA A 160 4.49 -2.88 -10.63
CA ALA A 160 4.14 -2.90 -12.04
C ALA A 160 5.38 -2.87 -12.95
N ARG A 161 6.39 -2.04 -12.60
CA ARG A 161 7.65 -1.97 -13.35
C ARG A 161 8.40 -3.30 -13.35
N ILE A 162 8.47 -3.98 -12.19
CA ILE A 162 9.08 -5.30 -12.10
C ILE A 162 8.33 -6.27 -13.04
N GLY A 163 7.00 -6.32 -12.96
CA GLY A 163 6.21 -7.20 -13.82
C GLY A 163 6.43 -6.95 -15.31
N PHE A 164 6.44 -5.69 -15.74
CA PHE A 164 6.76 -5.39 -17.13
C PHE A 164 8.21 -5.74 -17.51
N THR A 165 9.16 -5.60 -16.60
CA THR A 165 10.58 -5.89 -16.89
C THR A 165 10.84 -7.40 -17.04
N GLU A 166 10.08 -8.25 -16.36
CA GLU A 166 10.22 -9.71 -16.39
C GLU A 166 9.66 -10.35 -17.69
N ILE A 167 8.85 -9.64 -18.46
CA ILE A 167 8.31 -10.14 -19.73
C ILE A 167 9.44 -10.23 -20.76
N ASP A 168 9.57 -11.37 -21.43
CA ASP A 168 10.59 -11.61 -22.45
C ASP A 168 10.42 -10.65 -23.63
N MET A 169 11.52 -10.02 -24.05
CA MET A 169 11.54 -9.13 -25.22
C MET A 169 11.17 -9.85 -26.52
N GLN A 170 11.40 -11.16 -26.62
CA GLN A 170 11.03 -11.95 -27.79
C GLN A 170 9.52 -11.92 -28.05
N LEU A 171 8.69 -11.80 -27.02
CA LEU A 171 7.24 -11.68 -27.18
C LEU A 171 6.84 -10.34 -27.80
N GLU A 172 7.55 -9.26 -27.47
CA GLU A 172 7.34 -7.95 -28.10
C GLU A 172 7.76 -7.97 -29.57
N GLU A 173 8.93 -8.58 -29.87
CA GLU A 173 9.44 -8.73 -31.22
C GLU A 173 8.50 -9.58 -32.09
N ALA A 174 7.99 -10.70 -31.56
CA ALA A 174 7.02 -11.55 -32.24
C ALA A 174 5.73 -10.78 -32.57
N ALA A 175 5.17 -10.03 -31.59
CA ALA A 175 3.98 -9.22 -31.82
C ALA A 175 4.19 -8.14 -32.89
N HIS A 176 5.37 -7.52 -32.93
CA HIS A 176 5.71 -6.56 -33.99
C HIS A 176 5.83 -7.21 -35.36
N VAL A 177 6.40 -8.43 -35.44
CA VAL A 177 6.47 -9.19 -36.69
C VAL A 177 5.08 -9.54 -37.22
N GLU A 178 4.13 -9.83 -36.31
CA GLU A 178 2.73 -10.08 -36.68
C GLU A 178 1.94 -8.79 -37.02
N GLY A 179 2.58 -7.62 -36.92
CA GLY A 179 1.99 -6.34 -37.29
C GLY A 179 1.24 -5.61 -36.19
N ALA A 180 1.41 -6.02 -34.93
CA ALA A 180 0.79 -5.32 -33.79
C ALA A 180 1.32 -3.89 -33.68
N ASN A 181 0.42 -2.92 -33.57
CA ASN A 181 0.77 -1.55 -33.21
C ASN A 181 1.06 -1.41 -31.71
N HIS A 182 1.63 -0.27 -31.28
CA HIS A 182 2.02 -0.05 -29.88
C HIS A 182 0.86 -0.20 -28.87
N TRP A 183 -0.38 0.15 -29.25
CA TRP A 183 -1.55 -0.01 -28.39
C TRP A 183 -1.97 -1.46 -28.26
N GLN A 184 -1.95 -2.21 -29.38
CA GLN A 184 -2.22 -3.64 -29.37
C GLN A 184 -1.16 -4.39 -28.55
N LEU A 185 0.12 -4.10 -28.79
CA LEU A 185 1.19 -4.65 -27.97
C LEU A 185 0.95 -4.39 -26.48
N PHE A 186 0.62 -3.15 -26.10
CA PHE A 186 0.40 -2.82 -24.71
C PHE A 186 -0.82 -3.54 -24.12
N TYR A 187 -2.00 -3.43 -24.74
CA TYR A 187 -3.25 -3.94 -24.14
C TYR A 187 -3.46 -5.44 -24.33
N GLU A 188 -2.98 -6.01 -25.45
CA GLU A 188 -3.24 -7.42 -25.78
C GLU A 188 -2.12 -8.35 -25.31
N VAL A 189 -0.90 -7.83 -25.12
CA VAL A 189 0.26 -8.63 -24.73
C VAL A 189 0.80 -8.22 -23.36
N MET A 190 1.29 -6.97 -23.25
CA MET A 190 2.05 -6.56 -22.06
C MET A 190 1.21 -6.44 -20.81
N PHE A 191 0.03 -5.81 -20.90
CA PHE A 191 -0.87 -5.59 -19.76
C PHE A 191 -1.40 -6.91 -19.18
N PRO A 192 -1.90 -7.89 -19.97
CA PRO A 192 -2.32 -9.19 -19.44
C PRO A 192 -1.16 -9.97 -18.81
N LEU A 193 0.02 -10.00 -19.46
CA LEU A 193 1.19 -10.71 -18.91
C LEU A 193 1.71 -10.11 -17.61
N ALA A 194 1.64 -8.78 -17.44
CA ALA A 194 1.97 -8.10 -16.20
C ALA A 194 0.87 -8.21 -15.13
N GLY A 195 -0.29 -8.76 -15.43
CA GLY A 195 -1.51 -8.73 -14.61
C GLY A 195 -1.29 -9.08 -13.14
N ARG A 196 -0.51 -10.12 -12.86
CA ARG A 196 -0.18 -10.53 -11.47
C ARG A 196 0.60 -9.44 -10.73
N ALA A 197 1.59 -8.86 -11.36
CA ALA A 197 2.40 -7.80 -10.75
C ALA A 197 1.58 -6.51 -10.55
N LEU A 198 0.69 -6.19 -11.50
CA LEU A 198 -0.25 -5.08 -11.39
C LEU A 198 -1.22 -5.28 -10.23
N LEU A 199 -1.79 -6.49 -10.07
CA LEU A 199 -2.68 -6.84 -8.98
C LEU A 199 -1.95 -6.77 -7.63
N SER A 200 -0.78 -7.38 -7.52
CA SER A 200 0.05 -7.33 -6.31
C SER A 200 0.42 -5.89 -5.94
N GLY A 201 0.77 -5.06 -6.93
CA GLY A 201 1.02 -3.64 -6.76
C GLY A 201 -0.21 -2.87 -6.26
N ALA A 202 -1.40 -3.17 -6.79
CA ALA A 202 -2.65 -2.58 -6.36
C ALA A 202 -2.98 -2.93 -4.90
N ILE A 203 -2.78 -4.18 -4.50
CA ILE A 203 -2.99 -4.66 -3.14
C ILE A 203 -2.04 -3.97 -2.16
N LEU A 204 -0.74 -3.91 -2.50
CA LEU A 204 0.26 -3.22 -1.68
C LEU A 204 -0.07 -1.74 -1.51
N THR A 205 -0.45 -1.07 -2.57
CA THR A 205 -0.85 0.34 -2.55
C THR A 205 -2.11 0.55 -1.71
N TRP A 206 -3.11 -0.29 -1.90
CA TRP A 206 -4.36 -0.19 -1.16
C TRP A 206 -4.16 -0.39 0.35
N THR A 207 -3.41 -1.42 0.75
CA THR A 207 -3.11 -1.68 2.17
C THR A 207 -2.27 -0.57 2.78
N ARG A 208 -1.29 -0.03 2.04
CA ARG A 208 -0.47 1.10 2.48
C ARG A 208 -1.30 2.38 2.64
N ALA A 209 -2.21 2.66 1.70
CA ALA A 209 -3.11 3.81 1.75
C ALA A 209 -4.13 3.69 2.91
N LEU A 210 -4.67 2.48 3.15
CA LEU A 210 -5.62 2.23 4.25
C LEU A 210 -5.01 2.54 5.63
N GLY A 211 -3.73 2.22 5.82
CA GLY A 211 -2.99 2.47 7.06
C GLY A 211 -2.33 3.85 7.13
N GLU A 212 -2.55 4.75 6.15
CA GLU A 212 -1.88 6.05 6.15
C GLU A 212 -2.46 6.98 7.21
N PHE A 213 -1.55 7.57 8.00
CA PHE A 213 -1.86 8.46 9.11
C PHE A 213 -1.04 9.76 9.05
N GLY A 214 0.29 9.65 9.00
CA GLY A 214 1.19 10.75 9.29
C GLY A 214 1.16 11.89 8.26
N ALA A 215 1.12 11.56 6.96
CA ALA A 215 1.00 12.56 5.92
C ALA A 215 -0.42 13.15 5.90
N THR A 216 -1.43 12.31 6.15
CA THR A 216 -2.83 12.72 6.12
C THR A 216 -3.16 13.69 7.25
N ILE A 217 -2.72 13.43 8.49
CA ILE A 217 -3.05 14.31 9.62
C ILE A 217 -2.48 15.73 9.45
N LEU A 218 -1.28 15.85 8.87
CA LEU A 218 -0.64 17.15 8.65
C LEU A 218 -1.24 17.93 7.48
N PHE A 219 -1.63 17.24 6.41
CA PHE A 219 -2.12 17.90 5.19
C PHE A 219 -3.63 18.02 5.16
N ALA A 220 -4.36 16.96 5.53
CA ALA A 220 -5.83 16.92 5.48
C ALA A 220 -6.50 17.20 6.83
N GLY A 221 -5.74 17.21 7.94
CA GLY A 221 -6.30 17.36 9.28
C GLY A 221 -7.08 16.13 9.73
N ASN A 222 -7.92 16.30 10.79
CA ASN A 222 -8.69 15.21 11.41
C ASN A 222 -10.14 15.67 11.68
N LEU A 223 -10.93 15.81 10.62
CA LEU A 223 -12.32 16.25 10.67
C LEU A 223 -13.24 15.04 10.53
N GLU A 224 -14.07 14.79 11.57
CA GLU A 224 -15.03 13.68 11.54
C GLU A 224 -15.95 13.74 10.31
N GLY A 225 -16.08 12.60 9.64
CA GLY A 225 -16.91 12.46 8.44
C GLY A 225 -16.34 13.06 7.16
N VAL A 226 -15.22 13.83 7.23
CA VAL A 226 -14.63 14.53 6.08
C VAL A 226 -13.21 14.03 5.79
N THR A 227 -12.34 14.03 6.81
CA THR A 227 -10.93 13.64 6.65
C THR A 227 -10.47 12.60 7.67
N GLN A 228 -11.27 12.33 8.70
CA GLN A 228 -10.93 11.36 9.74
C GLN A 228 -11.00 9.93 9.23
N THR A 229 -9.86 9.38 8.84
CA THR A 229 -9.70 7.97 8.50
C THR A 229 -9.63 7.09 9.74
N MET A 230 -9.70 5.74 9.60
CA MET A 230 -9.60 4.80 10.72
C MET A 230 -8.34 4.99 11.56
N PRO A 231 -7.12 5.11 11.00
CA PRO A 231 -5.93 5.39 11.80
C PRO A 231 -6.04 6.68 12.63
N MET A 232 -6.68 7.72 12.08
CA MET A 232 -6.89 8.98 12.80
C MET A 232 -7.95 8.84 13.91
N ALA A 233 -9.03 8.10 13.65
CA ALA A 233 -10.04 7.83 14.65
C ALA A 233 -9.49 6.98 15.81
N ILE A 234 -8.62 6.00 15.52
CA ILE A 234 -7.90 5.21 16.51
C ILE A 234 -7.00 6.11 17.38
N TYR A 235 -6.21 6.98 16.73
CA TYR A 235 -5.33 7.91 17.44
C TYR A 235 -6.10 8.84 18.36
N LEU A 236 -7.17 9.47 17.89
CA LEU A 236 -8.02 10.33 18.69
C LEU A 236 -8.74 9.56 19.82
N GLY A 237 -9.16 8.33 19.53
CA GLY A 237 -9.71 7.40 20.53
C GLY A 237 -8.70 7.13 21.64
N PHE A 238 -7.44 6.88 21.31
CA PHE A 238 -6.37 6.65 22.28
C PHE A 238 -6.16 7.84 23.23
N GLU A 239 -6.27 9.08 22.73
CA GLU A 239 -6.17 10.28 23.57
C GLU A 239 -7.37 10.50 24.49
N ARG A 240 -8.57 10.08 24.08
CA ARG A 240 -9.82 10.33 24.81
C ARG A 240 -10.29 9.16 25.66
N ASN A 241 -10.34 7.98 25.08
CA ASN A 241 -10.82 6.75 25.69
C ASN A 241 -10.18 5.53 25.04
N LEU A 242 -9.34 4.84 25.79
CA LEU A 242 -8.61 3.65 25.30
C LEU A 242 -9.55 2.56 24.75
N GLY A 243 -10.76 2.41 25.30
CA GLY A 243 -11.76 1.44 24.83
C GLY A 243 -12.18 1.70 23.39
N ILE A 244 -12.32 2.97 22.98
CA ILE A 244 -12.62 3.36 21.60
C ILE A 244 -11.45 2.96 20.68
N ALA A 245 -10.22 3.32 21.06
CA ALA A 245 -9.05 2.98 20.26
C ALA A 245 -8.90 1.48 20.07
N LEU A 246 -9.08 0.69 21.12
CA LEU A 246 -9.01 -0.77 21.08
C LEU A 246 -10.08 -1.35 20.15
N ALA A 247 -11.34 -0.91 20.29
CA ALA A 247 -12.45 -1.39 19.46
C ALA A 247 -12.22 -1.09 17.98
N LEU A 248 -11.84 0.15 17.65
CA LEU A 248 -11.55 0.56 16.25
C LEU A 248 -10.34 -0.18 15.68
N SER A 249 -9.31 -0.44 16.49
CA SER A 249 -8.14 -1.21 16.07
C SER A 249 -8.50 -2.65 15.69
N VAL A 250 -9.37 -3.30 16.47
CA VAL A 250 -9.86 -4.66 16.15
C VAL A 250 -10.69 -4.65 14.87
N VAL A 251 -11.55 -3.66 14.66
CA VAL A 251 -12.30 -3.50 13.40
C VAL A 251 -11.35 -3.38 12.21
N LEU A 252 -10.32 -2.53 12.34
CA LEU A 252 -9.34 -2.34 11.26
C LEU A 252 -8.53 -3.61 10.99
N ILE A 253 -8.09 -4.34 12.02
CA ILE A 253 -7.40 -5.63 11.88
C ILE A 253 -8.30 -6.63 11.15
N PHE A 254 -9.57 -6.75 11.56
CA PHE A 254 -10.51 -7.68 10.95
C PHE A 254 -10.73 -7.38 9.46
N VAL A 255 -10.95 -6.12 9.12
CA VAL A 255 -11.05 -5.68 7.71
C VAL A 255 -9.78 -6.01 6.95
N SER A 256 -8.61 -5.72 7.51
CA SER A 256 -7.32 -6.02 6.88
C SER A 256 -7.11 -7.52 6.65
N VAL A 257 -7.47 -8.37 7.61
CA VAL A 257 -7.36 -9.84 7.49
C VAL A 257 -8.30 -10.37 6.40
N ILE A 258 -9.55 -9.90 6.35
CA ILE A 258 -10.50 -10.28 5.30
C ILE A 258 -9.91 -9.95 3.93
N LEU A 259 -9.43 -8.73 3.76
CA LEU A 259 -8.92 -8.25 2.48
C LEU A 259 -7.65 -9.01 2.06
N LEU A 260 -6.69 -9.21 2.98
CA LEU A 260 -5.50 -10.02 2.71
C LEU A 260 -5.85 -11.49 2.37
N THR A 261 -6.92 -12.01 2.95
CA THR A 261 -7.36 -13.39 2.64
C THR A 261 -8.01 -13.46 1.25
N LEU A 262 -8.81 -12.45 0.90
CA LEU A 262 -9.43 -12.35 -0.42
C LEU A 262 -8.38 -12.21 -1.52
N THR A 263 -7.37 -11.35 -1.31
CA THR A 263 -6.30 -11.15 -2.30
C THR A 263 -5.48 -12.40 -2.52
N ARG A 264 -5.10 -13.12 -1.45
CA ARG A 264 -4.40 -14.41 -1.56
C ARG A 264 -5.21 -15.48 -2.29
N LYS A 265 -6.54 -15.45 -2.20
CA LYS A 265 -7.39 -16.38 -2.95
C LYS A 265 -7.41 -16.03 -4.45
N LEU A 266 -7.44 -14.74 -4.79
CA LEU A 266 -7.38 -14.30 -6.18
C LEU A 266 -6.04 -14.65 -6.83
N GLU A 267 -4.92 -14.43 -6.15
CA GLU A 267 -3.59 -14.84 -6.63
C GLU A 267 -3.51 -16.37 -6.90
N LYS A 268 -4.09 -17.19 -6.02
CA LYS A 268 -4.08 -18.65 -6.21
C LYS A 268 -4.98 -19.15 -7.35
N GLN A 269 -6.06 -18.45 -7.67
CA GLN A 269 -6.95 -18.85 -8.77
C GLN A 269 -6.32 -18.60 -10.15
N GLU A 270 -5.37 -17.69 -10.24
CA GLU A 270 -4.61 -17.44 -11.47
C GLU A 270 -3.41 -18.39 -11.65
N GLU A 271 -3.09 -19.23 -10.65
CA GLU A 271 -2.05 -20.27 -10.75
C GLU A 271 -2.55 -21.58 -11.36
N HIS A 272 -3.85 -21.76 -11.59
CA HIS A 272 -4.48 -22.94 -12.18
C HIS A 272 -5.10 -22.63 -13.53
#